data_da9c4a44f0b0c40a67c5a84aa7df4cc0
#
_entry.id   da9c4a44f0b0c40a67c5a84aa7df4cc0
#
_cell.length_a   1.000
_cell.length_b   1.000
_cell.length_c   1.000
_cell.angle_alpha   90.00
_cell.angle_beta   90.00
_cell.angle_gamma   90.00
#
_symmetry.space_group_name_H-M   'P 1'
#
loop_
_entity.id
_entity.type
_entity.pdbx_description
1 polymer ?
#
loop_
_entity_poly.entity_id
_entity_poly.type
_entity_poly.pdbx_seq_one_letter_code
_entity_poly.pdbx_strand_id
1 'polypeptide(L)' 'MVKIVVFDLDGTLYDSHKHIDKDTVYKIIELEQKGIVVGIVTGRFYEELDEVIEKLKLREYNGFVASSNGLEIHDFL' A
#
# COMPACT_ATOMS: atom_id res chain seq x y z
N MET A 1 -6.42 20.18 -2.30
CA MET A 1 -6.84 19.08 -3.20
C MET A 1 -6.30 17.75 -2.67
N VAL A 2 -7.18 16.76 -2.51
CA VAL A 2 -6.76 15.42 -2.10
C VAL A 2 -6.17 14.70 -3.31
N LYS A 3 -4.98 14.15 -3.14
CA LYS A 3 -4.38 13.30 -4.17
C LYS A 3 -4.31 11.88 -3.64
N ILE A 4 -4.64 10.94 -4.50
CA ILE A 4 -4.61 9.52 -4.17
C ILE A 4 -3.74 8.82 -5.22
N VAL A 5 -2.81 8.01 -4.75
CA VAL A 5 -1.98 7.17 -5.62
C VAL A 5 -2.22 5.73 -5.23
N VAL A 6 -2.49 4.90 -6.22
CA VAL A 6 -2.77 3.48 -6.00
C VAL A 6 -1.68 2.64 -6.66
N PHE A 7 -1.15 1.69 -5.93
CA PHE A 7 -0.13 0.77 -6.43
C PHE A 7 -0.66 -0.66 -6.45
N ASP A 8 -0.33 -1.37 -7.51
CA ASP A 8 -0.51 -2.82 -7.55
C ASP A 8 0.62 -3.46 -6.74
N LEU A 9 0.35 -4.52 -6.02
CA LEU A 9 1.32 -5.13 -5.13
C LEU A 9 2.24 -6.12 -5.85
N ASP A 10 1.68 -7.23 -6.33
CA ASP A 10 2.47 -8.27 -6.97
C ASP A 10 2.86 -7.84 -8.38
N GLY A 11 4.17 -7.98 -8.69
CA GLY A 11 4.68 -7.59 -9.99
C GLY A 11 4.99 -6.09 -10.13
N THR A 12 4.62 -5.30 -9.15
CA THR A 12 4.90 -3.85 -9.14
C THR A 12 5.71 -3.46 -7.91
N LEU A 13 5.10 -3.52 -6.72
CA LEU A 13 5.82 -3.22 -5.48
C LEU A 13 6.63 -4.42 -4.98
N TYR A 14 6.04 -5.62 -5.06
CA TYR A 14 6.72 -6.84 -4.66
C TYR A 14 7.57 -7.39 -5.80
N ASP A 15 8.81 -7.71 -5.52
CA ASP A 15 9.68 -8.44 -6.45
C ASP A 15 9.32 -9.94 -6.42
N SER A 16 10.11 -10.77 -7.14
CA SER A 16 9.88 -12.20 -7.22
C SER A 16 10.02 -12.90 -5.86
N HIS A 17 10.62 -12.27 -4.88
CA HIS A 17 10.79 -12.79 -3.53
C HIS A 17 9.82 -12.17 -2.52
N LYS A 18 8.78 -11.48 -3.00
CA LYS A 18 7.78 -10.79 -2.18
C LYS A 18 8.40 -9.76 -1.25
N HIS A 19 9.36 -9.02 -1.79
CA HIS A 19 10.10 -8.00 -1.05
C HIS A 19 9.93 -6.64 -1.73
N ILE A 20 9.75 -5.61 -0.93
CA ILE A 20 9.69 -4.24 -1.43
C ILE A 20 11.04 -3.59 -1.21
N ASP A 21 11.60 -3.03 -2.28
CA ASP A 21 12.87 -2.35 -2.20
C ASP A 21 12.80 -1.17 -1.22
N LYS A 22 13.87 -1.01 -0.44
CA LYS A 22 13.95 0.02 0.59
C LYS A 22 13.75 1.43 0.03
N ASP A 23 14.32 1.70 -1.13
CA ASP A 23 14.16 3.01 -1.77
C ASP A 23 12.71 3.26 -2.17
N THR A 24 12.02 2.24 -2.62
CA THR A 24 10.60 2.33 -2.94
C THR A 24 9.78 2.64 -1.70
N VAL A 25 10.07 1.98 -0.58
CA VAL A 25 9.40 2.26 0.70
C VAL A 25 9.59 3.73 1.09
N TYR A 26 10.81 4.24 1.01
CA TYR A 26 11.09 5.64 1.36
C TYR A 26 10.35 6.62 0.46
N LYS A 27 10.29 6.34 -0.83
CA LYS A 27 9.57 7.21 -1.77
C LYS A 27 8.07 7.25 -1.49
N ILE A 28 7.50 6.11 -1.14
CA ILE A 28 6.07 6.04 -0.83
C ILE A 28 5.78 6.80 0.47
N ILE A 29 6.60 6.62 1.50
CA ILE A 29 6.44 7.36 2.76
C ILE A 29 6.59 8.86 2.51
N GLU A 30 7.50 9.26 1.64
CA GLU A 30 7.67 10.66 1.29
C GLU A 30 6.40 11.25 0.66
N LEU A 31 5.75 10.49 -0.22
CA LEU A 31 4.45 10.90 -0.78
C LEU A 31 3.42 11.08 0.32
N GLU A 32 3.34 10.13 1.23
CA GLU A 32 2.40 10.18 2.35
C GLU A 32 2.65 11.39 3.24
N GLN A 33 3.91 11.72 3.48
CA GLN A 33 4.28 12.88 4.28
C GLN A 33 3.87 14.19 3.62
N LYS A 34 3.68 14.18 2.32
CA LYS A 34 3.20 15.34 1.56
C LYS A 34 1.67 15.41 1.52
N GLY A 35 0.99 14.52 2.22
CA GLY A 35 -0.47 14.51 2.28
C GLY A 35 -1.13 13.70 1.17
N ILE A 36 -0.37 12.91 0.42
CA ILE A 36 -0.93 12.04 -0.62
C ILE A 36 -1.40 10.75 0.03
N VAL A 37 -2.65 10.37 -0.23
CA VAL A 37 -3.20 9.10 0.25
C VAL A 37 -2.71 7.98 -0.64
N VAL A 38 -2.14 6.93 -0.02
CA VAL A 38 -1.60 5.79 -0.76
C VAL A 38 -2.50 4.58 -0.55
N GLY A 39 -2.84 3.93 -1.65
CA GLY A 39 -3.61 2.70 -1.62
C GLY A 39 -2.86 1.57 -2.32
N ILE A 40 -3.18 0.35 -1.90
CA ILE A 40 -2.64 -0.88 -2.49
C ILE A 40 -3.79 -1.69 -3.04
N VAL A 41 -3.64 -2.21 -4.25
CA VAL A 41 -4.60 -3.12 -4.89
C VAL A 41 -3.91 -4.46 -5.07
N THR A 42 -4.59 -5.54 -4.70
CA THR A 42 -3.98 -6.87 -4.77
C THR A 42 -5.05 -7.96 -4.86
N GLY A 43 -4.68 -9.08 -5.46
CA GLY A 43 -5.51 -10.29 -5.42
C GLY A 43 -5.36 -11.07 -4.12
N ARG A 44 -4.39 -10.71 -3.28
CA ARG A 44 -4.17 -11.39 -2.00
C ARG A 44 -5.29 -11.10 -1.01
N PHE A 45 -5.47 -12.00 -0.05
CA PHE A 45 -6.41 -11.77 1.03
C PHE A 45 -5.85 -10.76 2.02
N TYR A 46 -6.73 -10.02 2.67
CA TYR A 46 -6.34 -8.98 3.61
C TYR A 46 -5.40 -9.50 4.71
N GLU A 47 -5.64 -10.72 5.19
CA GLU A 47 -4.85 -11.34 6.25
C GLU A 47 -3.37 -11.51 5.87
N GLU A 48 -3.05 -11.46 4.58
CA GLU A 48 -1.67 -11.61 4.10
C GLU A 48 -0.94 -10.26 3.99
N LEU A 49 -1.57 -9.16 4.33
CA LEU A 49 -1.06 -7.83 4.02
C LEU A 49 -0.43 -7.08 5.19
N ASP A 50 -0.38 -7.68 6.38
CA ASP A 50 0.12 -6.99 7.59
C ASP A 50 1.50 -6.38 7.38
N GLU A 51 2.42 -7.13 6.76
CA GLU A 51 3.79 -6.66 6.57
C GLU A 51 3.86 -5.43 5.68
N VAL A 52 3.15 -5.45 4.54
CA VAL A 52 3.18 -4.30 3.62
C VAL A 52 2.48 -3.09 4.24
N ILE A 53 1.38 -3.32 4.96
CA ILE A 53 0.66 -2.25 5.63
C ILE A 53 1.58 -1.54 6.63
N GLU A 54 2.34 -2.30 7.41
CA GLU A 54 3.29 -1.74 8.37
C GLU A 54 4.47 -1.06 7.69
N LYS A 55 5.05 -1.70 6.69
CA LYS A 55 6.21 -1.16 5.98
C LYS A 55 5.91 0.19 5.33
N LEU A 56 4.77 0.32 4.71
CA LEU A 56 4.38 1.55 4.03
C LEU A 56 3.66 2.53 4.94
N LYS A 57 3.46 2.18 6.21
CA LYS A 57 2.81 3.04 7.20
C LYS A 57 1.43 3.48 6.77
N LEU A 58 0.69 2.58 6.15
CA LEU A 58 -0.65 2.90 5.62
C LEU A 58 -1.61 3.30 6.74
N ARG A 59 -1.48 2.71 7.94
CA ARG A 59 -2.34 3.07 9.07
C ARG A 59 -2.07 4.48 9.56
N GLU A 60 -0.79 4.85 9.68
CA GLU A 60 -0.40 6.17 10.20
C GLU A 60 -0.80 7.30 9.26
N TYR A 61 -0.81 7.02 7.96
CA TYR A 61 -1.08 8.04 6.95
C TYR A 61 -2.46 7.87 6.30
N ASN A 62 -3.34 7.11 6.94
CA ASN A 62 -4.73 6.97 6.50
C ASN A 62 -4.88 6.46 5.07
N GLY A 63 -4.04 5.49 4.71
CA GLY A 63 -4.12 4.84 3.42
C GLY A 63 -5.23 3.79 3.36
N PHE A 64 -5.18 2.94 2.36
CA PHE A 64 -6.17 1.87 2.22
C PHE A 64 -5.58 0.70 1.45
N VAL A 65 -6.26 -0.45 1.53
CA VAL A 65 -5.96 -1.60 0.70
C VAL A 65 -7.25 -2.13 0.08
N ALA A 66 -7.19 -2.48 -1.19
CA ALA A 66 -8.27 -3.20 -1.88
C ALA A 66 -7.73 -4.61 -2.12
N SER A 67 -8.25 -5.56 -1.36
CA SER A 67 -7.78 -6.94 -1.36
C SER A 67 -8.75 -7.86 -2.08
N SER A 68 -8.35 -9.11 -2.29
CA SER A 68 -9.18 -10.13 -2.94
C SER A 68 -9.74 -9.64 -4.28
N ASN A 69 -8.88 -9.02 -5.11
CA ASN A 69 -9.28 -8.44 -6.40
C ASN A 69 -10.38 -7.38 -6.29
N GLY A 70 -10.32 -6.58 -5.23
CA GLY A 70 -11.28 -5.50 -5.03
C GLY A 70 -12.57 -5.89 -4.33
N LEU A 71 -12.70 -7.14 -3.89
CA LEU A 71 -13.89 -7.58 -3.17
C LEU A 71 -13.95 -7.03 -1.75
N GLU A 72 -12.80 -6.67 -1.18
CA GLU A 72 -12.73 -6.09 0.15
C GLU A 72 -11.89 -4.81 0.11
N ILE A 73 -12.42 -3.75 0.70
CA ILE A 73 -11.69 -2.50 0.84
C ILE A 73 -11.58 -2.17 2.31
N HIS A 74 -10.34 -1.97 2.77
CA HIS A 74 -10.05 -1.60 4.15
C HIS A 74 -9.34 -0.25 4.13
N ASP A 75 -9.99 0.79 4.64
CA ASP A 75 -9.34 2.08 4.80
C ASP A 75 -8.91 2.28 6.25
N PHE A 76 -7.91 3.12 6.45
CA PHE A 76 -7.34 3.37 7.76
C PHE A 76 -7.60 4.79 8.26
N LEU A 77 -8.71 5.34 7.82
CA LEU A 77 -9.16 6.65 8.30
C LEU A 77 -9.54 6.61 9.78
#